data_4b29ede48b8b963b05ec85538bdd8e3d
#
_entry.id   4b29ede48b8b963b05ec85538bdd8e3d
#
_cell.length_a   1.000
_cell.length_b   1.000
_cell.length_c   1.000
_cell.angle_alpha   90.00
_cell.angle_beta   90.00
_cell.angle_gamma   90.00
#
_symmetry.space_group_name_H-M   'P 1'
#
loop_
_entity.id
_entity.type
_entity.pdbx_description
1 polymer ?
#
loop_
_entity_poly.entity_id
_entity_poly.type
_entity_poly.pdbx_seq_one_letter_code
_entity_poly.pdbx_strand_id
1 'polypeptide(L)'
;MRGRINMSPTKDEIRNLNTIPVGSLGIIPLEGCRHLGEKVDQYLVKWREERENEHADTLAFSGYERDTYLLKAATPRFGSGEGKGVIKESVRGTDLYILIDVCNYSLTYKLFGQINHYSPDDHYSDLKRIIAAVGGKARRITVIMPFLYESRQHKRTSRESLDCAYALQEMTAMGVDNIITFDAHDPRVQNAIPLNGFETVQPAYQFIKAMCGKFKDLKFDDDHMMVISPD
;
A
#
# COMPACT_ATOMS: atom_id res chain seq x y z
N MET A 1 -47.98 17.54 24.57
CA MET A 1 -46.64 16.94 24.80
C MET A 1 -46.45 15.83 23.79
N ARG A 2 -45.62 16.05 22.74
CA ARG A 2 -45.26 15.00 21.78
C ARG A 2 -43.91 14.44 22.21
N GLY A 3 -43.91 13.21 22.71
CA GLY A 3 -42.69 12.52 23.09
C GLY A 3 -41.78 12.38 21.85
N ARG A 4 -40.55 12.86 21.93
CA ARG A 4 -39.46 12.50 21.00
C ARG A 4 -39.09 11.05 21.26
N ILE A 5 -39.45 10.18 20.33
CA ILE A 5 -38.93 8.82 20.30
C ILE A 5 -37.45 8.95 19.91
N ASN A 6 -36.59 8.80 20.91
CA ASN A 6 -35.16 8.67 20.69
C ASN A 6 -34.90 7.22 20.18
N MET A 7 -35.05 7.03 18.89
CA MET A 7 -34.65 5.76 18.26
C MET A 7 -33.14 5.78 18.15
N SER A 8 -32.50 4.91 18.89
CA SER A 8 -31.07 4.61 18.65
C SER A 8 -30.92 4.13 17.20
N PRO A 9 -29.89 4.61 16.46
CA PRO A 9 -29.70 4.20 15.08
C PRO A 9 -29.55 2.68 14.99
N THR A 10 -30.15 2.08 13.99
CA THR A 10 -30.06 0.65 13.74
C THR A 10 -28.62 0.27 13.38
N LYS A 11 -28.26 -1.00 13.54
CA LYS A 11 -26.92 -1.50 13.14
C LYS A 11 -26.60 -1.20 11.68
N ASP A 12 -27.61 -1.14 10.81
CA ASP A 12 -27.46 -0.83 9.39
C ASP A 12 -27.24 0.68 9.15
N GLU A 13 -27.91 1.54 9.93
CA GLU A 13 -27.65 2.99 9.89
C GLU A 13 -26.25 3.35 10.40
N ILE A 14 -25.76 2.65 11.44
CA ILE A 14 -24.37 2.79 11.93
C ILE A 14 -23.36 2.30 10.89
N ARG A 15 -23.64 1.20 10.20
CA ARG A 15 -22.80 0.72 9.08
C ARG A 15 -22.72 1.76 7.95
N ASN A 16 -23.84 2.39 7.60
CA ASN A 16 -23.91 3.38 6.53
C ASN A 16 -23.14 4.67 6.85
N LEU A 17 -23.09 5.10 8.10
CA LEU A 17 -22.34 6.30 8.52
C LEU A 17 -20.81 6.08 8.48
N ASN A 18 -20.34 4.84 8.65
CA ASN A 18 -18.92 4.50 8.64
C ASN A 18 -18.36 4.23 7.23
N THR A 19 -19.16 4.36 6.19
CA THR A 19 -18.78 3.98 4.82
C THR A 19 -18.68 5.16 3.84
N ILE A 20 -18.68 6.41 4.33
CA ILE A 20 -18.42 7.56 3.46
C ILE A 20 -16.96 7.53 3.02
N PRO A 21 -16.67 7.32 1.73
CA PRO A 21 -15.32 7.24 1.25
C PRO A 21 -14.62 8.61 1.27
N VAL A 22 -13.31 8.58 1.48
CA VAL A 22 -12.47 9.80 1.47
C VAL A 22 -12.48 10.45 0.09
N GLY A 23 -12.45 9.65 -0.96
CA GLY A 23 -12.48 10.06 -2.35
C GLY A 23 -12.66 8.86 -3.26
N SER A 24 -12.74 9.05 -4.58
CA SER A 24 -12.75 7.93 -5.52
C SER A 24 -11.42 7.15 -5.42
N LEU A 25 -11.52 5.82 -5.34
CA LEU A 25 -10.33 4.96 -5.25
C LEU A 25 -9.49 5.03 -6.51
N GLY A 26 -8.18 5.16 -6.34
CA GLY A 26 -7.19 5.08 -7.40
C GLY A 26 -5.95 4.31 -6.94
N ILE A 27 -5.42 3.43 -7.79
CA ILE A 27 -4.27 2.59 -7.48
C ILE A 27 -3.19 2.82 -8.55
N ILE A 28 -2.00 3.19 -8.13
CA ILE A 28 -0.80 3.28 -8.99
C ILE A 28 0.19 2.21 -8.53
N PRO A 29 0.22 1.02 -9.17
CA PRO A 29 1.32 0.10 -8.97
C PRO A 29 2.53 0.60 -9.77
N LEU A 30 3.67 0.79 -9.09
CA LEU A 30 4.93 1.02 -9.78
C LEU A 30 5.38 -0.26 -10.50
N GLU A 31 6.32 -0.15 -11.43
CA GLU A 31 6.64 -1.23 -12.36
C GLU A 31 6.93 -2.56 -11.66
N GLY A 32 7.67 -2.55 -10.55
CA GLY A 32 7.97 -3.74 -9.75
C GLY A 32 6.76 -4.37 -9.03
N CYS A 33 5.67 -3.62 -8.88
CA CYS A 33 4.43 -4.06 -8.25
C CYS A 33 3.27 -4.26 -9.22
N ARG A 34 3.48 -4.18 -10.52
CA ARG A 34 2.39 -4.24 -11.53
C ARG A 34 1.51 -5.46 -11.34
N HIS A 35 2.09 -6.65 -11.26
CA HIS A 35 1.35 -7.90 -11.09
C HIS A 35 0.57 -7.96 -9.77
N LEU A 36 1.15 -7.45 -8.68
CA LEU A 36 0.45 -7.32 -7.39
C LEU A 36 -0.73 -6.36 -7.51
N GLY A 37 -0.52 -5.21 -8.13
CA GLY A 37 -1.57 -4.21 -8.37
C GLY A 37 -2.73 -4.74 -9.18
N GLU A 38 -2.46 -5.49 -10.25
CA GLU A 38 -3.47 -6.15 -11.08
C GLU A 38 -4.31 -7.15 -10.28
N LYS A 39 -3.68 -7.96 -9.41
CA LYS A 39 -4.39 -8.88 -8.52
C LYS A 39 -5.26 -8.14 -7.49
N VAL A 40 -4.72 -7.09 -6.87
CA VAL A 40 -5.46 -6.27 -5.92
C VAL A 40 -6.69 -5.66 -6.60
N ASP A 41 -6.53 -5.11 -7.79
CA ASP A 41 -7.62 -4.54 -8.59
C ASP A 41 -8.73 -5.55 -8.87
N GLN A 42 -8.36 -6.75 -9.33
CA GLN A 42 -9.30 -7.84 -9.58
C GLN A 42 -10.11 -8.21 -8.33
N TYR A 43 -9.46 -8.31 -7.16
CA TYR A 43 -10.16 -8.58 -5.91
C TYR A 43 -11.11 -7.45 -5.50
N LEU A 44 -10.72 -6.20 -5.69
CA LEU A 44 -11.55 -5.04 -5.35
C LEU A 44 -12.79 -4.95 -6.25
N VAL A 45 -12.63 -5.17 -7.56
CA VAL A 45 -13.75 -5.23 -8.50
C VAL A 45 -14.71 -6.36 -8.12
N LYS A 46 -14.17 -7.56 -7.86
CA LYS A 46 -14.97 -8.70 -7.43
C LYS A 46 -15.76 -8.43 -6.12
N TRP A 47 -15.10 -7.87 -5.10
CA TRP A 47 -15.77 -7.55 -3.83
C TRP A 47 -16.84 -6.47 -3.98
N ARG A 48 -16.65 -5.52 -4.88
CA ARG A 48 -17.68 -4.53 -5.21
C ARG A 48 -18.91 -5.23 -5.81
N GLU A 49 -18.71 -6.08 -6.82
CA GLU A 49 -19.80 -6.85 -7.45
C GLU A 49 -20.55 -7.75 -6.46
N GLU A 50 -19.82 -8.40 -5.54
CA GLU A 50 -20.42 -9.20 -4.47
C GLU A 50 -21.30 -8.33 -3.57
N ARG A 51 -20.87 -7.12 -3.19
CA ARG A 51 -21.65 -6.19 -2.38
C ARG A 51 -22.89 -5.65 -3.10
N GLU A 52 -22.78 -5.35 -4.38
CA GLU A 52 -23.91 -4.93 -5.23
C GLU A 52 -24.99 -6.03 -5.24
N ASN A 53 -24.59 -7.29 -5.42
CA ASN A 53 -25.49 -8.44 -5.42
C ASN A 53 -26.17 -8.68 -4.06
N GLU A 54 -25.53 -8.30 -2.96
CA GLU A 54 -26.07 -8.37 -1.60
C GLU A 54 -26.96 -7.18 -1.24
N HIS A 55 -27.25 -6.29 -2.18
CA HIS A 55 -27.98 -5.02 -1.96
C HIS A 55 -27.39 -4.19 -0.79
N ALA A 56 -26.07 -4.28 -0.61
CA ALA A 56 -25.33 -3.56 0.41
C ALA A 56 -24.84 -2.19 -0.09
N ASP A 57 -25.44 -1.69 -1.19
CA ASP A 57 -25.06 -0.44 -1.81
C ASP A 57 -25.56 0.74 -0.99
N THR A 58 -24.66 1.67 -0.73
CA THR A 58 -25.01 2.99 -0.21
C THR A 58 -24.76 4.02 -1.31
N LEU A 59 -25.46 5.17 -1.24
CA LEU A 59 -25.25 6.30 -2.15
C LEU A 59 -23.79 6.76 -2.21
N ALA A 60 -23.01 6.46 -1.17
CA ALA A 60 -21.58 6.73 -1.13
C ALA A 60 -20.76 5.88 -2.11
N PHE A 61 -21.30 4.77 -2.59
CA PHE A 61 -20.65 3.88 -3.55
C PHE A 61 -21.06 4.11 -5.00
N SER A 62 -22.10 4.88 -5.27
CA SER A 62 -22.61 5.12 -6.63
C SER A 62 -21.63 5.78 -7.61
N GLY A 63 -20.51 6.30 -7.19
CA GLY A 63 -19.42 6.81 -8.04
C GLY A 63 -18.20 5.88 -8.13
N TYR A 64 -18.29 4.69 -7.55
CA TYR A 64 -17.21 3.72 -7.44
C TYR A 64 -17.35 2.54 -8.41
N GLU A 65 -18.39 2.53 -9.22
CA GLU A 65 -18.61 1.55 -10.27
C GLU A 65 -17.55 1.74 -11.36
N ARG A 66 -16.49 0.96 -11.31
CA ARG A 66 -15.42 0.96 -12.30
C ARG A 66 -15.00 -0.47 -12.60
N ASP A 67 -14.67 -0.72 -13.87
CA ASP A 67 -14.09 -1.99 -14.29
C ASP A 67 -12.64 -2.16 -13.81
N THR A 68 -12.00 -1.06 -13.39
CA THR A 68 -10.65 -1.04 -12.84
C THR A 68 -10.42 0.22 -12.01
N TYR A 69 -9.65 0.10 -10.94
CA TYR A 69 -9.16 1.19 -10.11
C TYR A 69 -7.71 1.55 -10.43
N LEU A 70 -7.07 0.81 -11.36
CA LEU A 70 -5.70 1.08 -11.78
C LEU A 70 -5.60 2.40 -12.53
N LEU A 71 -4.61 3.20 -12.15
CA LEU A 71 -4.25 4.45 -12.81
C LEU A 71 -2.90 4.29 -13.52
N LYS A 72 -2.81 4.79 -14.74
CA LYS A 72 -1.61 4.66 -15.57
C LYS A 72 -0.55 5.66 -15.16
N ALA A 73 0.59 5.17 -14.70
CA ALA A 73 1.79 5.94 -14.40
C ALA A 73 3.03 5.28 -15.02
N ALA A 74 4.11 6.02 -15.09
CA ALA A 74 5.39 5.52 -15.59
C ALA A 74 6.55 6.31 -14.96
N THR A 75 7.71 5.66 -14.83
CA THR A 75 8.96 6.25 -14.36
C THR A 75 10.07 6.04 -15.39
N PRO A 76 9.96 6.68 -16.59
CA PRO A 76 10.97 6.51 -17.64
C PRO A 76 12.33 7.05 -17.20
N ARG A 77 13.39 6.41 -17.70
CA ARG A 77 14.78 6.83 -17.50
C ARG A 77 15.34 7.51 -18.76
N PHE A 78 16.11 8.55 -18.55
CA PHE A 78 16.97 9.12 -19.57
C PHE A 78 18.24 8.26 -19.75
N GLY A 79 18.98 8.46 -20.83
CA GLY A 79 20.24 7.76 -21.07
C GLY A 79 21.32 7.96 -20.01
N SER A 80 21.25 9.08 -19.29
CA SER A 80 22.09 9.41 -18.11
C SER A 80 21.70 8.65 -16.84
N GLY A 81 20.60 7.87 -16.85
CA GLY A 81 20.06 7.17 -15.69
C GLY A 81 19.05 8.00 -14.86
N GLU A 82 18.95 9.31 -15.10
CA GLU A 82 17.95 10.15 -14.46
C GLU A 82 16.54 9.71 -14.81
N GLY A 83 15.62 9.75 -13.84
CA GLY A 83 14.23 9.39 -14.05
C GLY A 83 13.28 10.57 -13.94
N LYS A 84 12.06 10.40 -14.44
CA LYS A 84 10.93 11.29 -14.16
C LYS A 84 9.68 10.49 -13.84
N GLY A 85 8.81 11.04 -12.98
CA GLY A 85 7.47 10.51 -12.73
C GLY A 85 6.48 11.08 -13.75
N VAL A 86 5.63 10.24 -14.31
CA VAL A 86 4.56 10.62 -15.23
C VAL A 86 3.27 9.93 -14.81
N ILE A 87 2.21 10.69 -14.57
CA ILE A 87 0.86 10.18 -14.37
C ILE A 87 0.06 10.53 -15.62
N LYS A 88 -0.58 9.53 -16.22
CA LYS A 88 -1.27 9.66 -17.52
C LYS A 88 -2.76 9.92 -17.38
N GLU A 89 -3.28 9.90 -16.17
CA GLU A 89 -4.70 10.07 -15.85
C GLU A 89 -4.88 11.05 -14.70
N SER A 90 -6.09 11.58 -14.52
CA SER A 90 -6.36 12.53 -13.43
C SER A 90 -6.41 11.79 -12.09
N VAL A 91 -5.66 12.30 -11.12
CA VAL A 91 -5.69 11.87 -9.71
C VAL A 91 -6.43 12.87 -8.81
N ARG A 92 -7.09 13.86 -9.40
CA ARG A 92 -7.75 14.92 -8.65
C ARG A 92 -8.87 14.37 -7.76
N GLY A 93 -8.77 14.65 -6.47
CA GLY A 93 -9.76 14.26 -5.47
C GLY A 93 -9.80 12.75 -5.16
N THR A 94 -8.84 11.96 -5.66
CA THR A 94 -8.79 10.52 -5.40
C THR A 94 -8.28 10.21 -4.00
N ASP A 95 -8.76 9.10 -3.44
CA ASP A 95 -8.09 8.34 -2.40
C ASP A 95 -7.07 7.44 -3.09
N LEU A 96 -5.81 7.88 -3.11
CA LEU A 96 -4.76 7.31 -3.96
C LEU A 96 -3.87 6.34 -3.18
N TYR A 97 -3.74 5.13 -3.71
CA TYR A 97 -2.83 4.11 -3.21
C TYR A 97 -1.68 3.89 -4.20
N ILE A 98 -0.45 4.01 -3.74
CA ILE A 98 0.76 3.78 -4.53
C ILE A 98 1.43 2.51 -4.01
N LEU A 99 1.57 1.49 -4.88
CA LEU A 99 2.19 0.22 -4.53
C LEU A 99 3.62 0.19 -5.07
N ILE A 100 4.57 -0.19 -4.21
CA ILE A 100 5.98 -0.26 -4.56
C ILE A 100 6.67 -1.47 -3.91
N ASP A 101 7.45 -2.21 -4.67
CA ASP A 101 8.40 -3.20 -4.19
C ASP A 101 9.83 -2.67 -4.36
N VAL A 102 10.43 -2.23 -3.27
CA VAL A 102 11.78 -1.67 -3.26
C VAL A 102 12.87 -2.74 -3.40
N CYS A 103 12.52 -4.00 -3.20
CA CYS A 103 13.45 -5.12 -3.30
C CYS A 103 13.41 -5.83 -4.66
N ASN A 104 12.63 -5.35 -5.62
CA ASN A 104 12.52 -5.97 -6.94
C ASN A 104 13.79 -5.75 -7.77
N TYR A 105 14.65 -6.76 -7.79
CA TYR A 105 15.89 -6.76 -8.57
C TYR A 105 15.72 -7.15 -10.05
N SER A 106 14.53 -7.56 -10.45
CA SER A 106 14.28 -8.02 -11.83
C SER A 106 14.21 -6.89 -12.85
N LEU A 107 13.87 -5.67 -12.39
CA LEU A 107 13.82 -4.51 -13.27
C LEU A 107 15.20 -4.01 -13.65
N THR A 108 15.31 -3.57 -14.90
CA THR A 108 16.55 -3.03 -15.44
C THR A 108 16.29 -1.71 -16.19
N TYR A 109 17.33 -0.88 -16.28
CA TYR A 109 17.37 0.29 -17.14
C TYR A 109 18.73 0.42 -17.82
N LYS A 110 18.79 1.20 -18.88
CA LYS A 110 20.04 1.49 -19.58
C LYS A 110 20.67 2.78 -19.04
N LEU A 111 21.94 2.71 -18.66
CA LEU A 111 22.77 3.83 -18.26
C LEU A 111 23.97 3.86 -19.20
N PHE A 112 24.07 4.89 -20.05
CA PHE A 112 25.10 5.00 -21.09
C PHE A 112 25.28 3.71 -21.93
N GLY A 113 24.14 3.08 -22.26
CA GLY A 113 24.09 1.85 -23.05
C GLY A 113 24.30 0.56 -22.26
N GLN A 114 24.73 0.62 -21.01
CA GLN A 114 24.89 -0.54 -20.12
C GLN A 114 23.58 -0.90 -19.43
N ILE A 115 23.33 -2.19 -19.21
CA ILE A 115 22.16 -2.68 -18.45
C ILE A 115 22.50 -2.64 -16.98
N ASN A 116 21.67 -1.93 -16.20
CA ASN A 116 21.76 -1.85 -14.76
C ASN A 116 20.45 -2.34 -14.13
N HIS A 117 20.56 -3.09 -13.04
CA HIS A 117 19.42 -3.48 -12.23
C HIS A 117 19.01 -2.32 -11.32
N TYR A 118 17.69 -2.26 -11.04
CA TYR A 118 17.20 -1.32 -10.04
C TYR A 118 17.70 -1.70 -8.65
N SER A 119 18.23 -0.71 -7.96
CA SER A 119 18.50 -0.77 -6.52
C SER A 119 17.27 -0.38 -5.71
N PRO A 120 17.23 -0.66 -4.39
CA PRO A 120 16.21 -0.10 -3.50
C PRO A 120 16.12 1.43 -3.59
N ASP A 121 17.23 2.13 -3.76
CA ASP A 121 17.28 3.59 -3.91
C ASP A 121 16.65 4.04 -5.23
N ASP A 122 16.84 3.30 -6.31
CA ASP A 122 16.19 3.59 -7.60
C ASP A 122 14.68 3.49 -7.47
N HIS A 123 14.18 2.43 -6.84
CA HIS A 123 12.76 2.24 -6.59
C HIS A 123 12.20 3.35 -5.70
N TYR A 124 12.88 3.64 -4.59
CA TYR A 124 12.45 4.69 -3.67
C TYR A 124 12.47 6.08 -4.33
N SER A 125 13.46 6.36 -5.18
CA SER A 125 13.50 7.59 -5.97
C SER A 125 12.34 7.68 -6.97
N ASP A 126 11.93 6.56 -7.56
CA ASP A 126 10.78 6.51 -8.48
C ASP A 126 9.46 6.72 -7.73
N LEU A 127 9.32 6.20 -6.50
CA LEU A 127 8.20 6.52 -5.62
C LEU A 127 8.09 8.04 -5.40
N LYS A 128 9.18 8.70 -5.02
CA LYS A 128 9.21 10.15 -4.81
C LYS A 128 8.82 10.92 -6.06
N ARG A 129 9.25 10.49 -7.23
CA ARG A 129 8.88 11.10 -8.52
C ARG A 129 7.39 11.00 -8.80
N ILE A 130 6.76 9.86 -8.47
CA ILE A 130 5.31 9.70 -8.64
C ILE A 130 4.55 10.53 -7.61
N ILE A 131 4.95 10.57 -6.34
CA ILE A 131 4.34 11.45 -5.32
C ILE A 131 4.44 12.91 -5.78
N ALA A 132 5.60 13.35 -6.26
CA ALA A 132 5.77 14.69 -6.79
C ALA A 132 4.87 14.97 -8.01
N ALA A 133 4.66 13.97 -8.89
CA ALA A 133 3.78 14.10 -10.05
C ALA A 133 2.28 14.18 -9.67
N VAL A 134 1.87 13.64 -8.51
CA VAL A 134 0.53 13.85 -7.95
C VAL A 134 0.31 15.34 -7.65
N GLY A 135 1.35 16.03 -7.19
CA GLY A 135 1.36 17.50 -7.02
C GLY A 135 0.26 18.00 -6.08
N GLY A 136 -0.04 17.29 -5.00
CA GLY A 136 -1.06 17.66 -4.02
C GLY A 136 -2.51 17.63 -4.54
N LYS A 137 -2.78 16.95 -5.65
CA LYS A 137 -4.12 16.90 -6.27
C LYS A 137 -4.97 15.75 -5.77
N ALA A 138 -4.38 14.68 -5.27
CA ALA A 138 -5.10 13.61 -4.59
C ALA A 138 -5.67 14.15 -3.26
N ARG A 139 -6.74 13.56 -2.79
CA ARG A 139 -7.34 13.91 -1.50
C ARG A 139 -6.59 13.26 -0.33
N ARG A 140 -6.07 12.07 -0.56
CA ARG A 140 -5.24 11.32 0.38
C ARG A 140 -4.26 10.48 -0.42
N ILE A 141 -3.05 10.30 0.10
CA ILE A 141 -2.03 9.41 -0.47
C ILE A 141 -1.67 8.36 0.56
N THR A 142 -1.86 7.10 0.20
CA THR A 142 -1.39 5.94 0.96
C THR A 142 -0.32 5.21 0.16
N VAL A 143 0.85 4.98 0.75
CA VAL A 143 1.90 4.16 0.16
C VAL A 143 1.83 2.75 0.73
N ILE A 144 1.72 1.74 -0.14
CA ILE A 144 1.84 0.33 0.23
C ILE A 144 3.20 -0.17 -0.22
N MET A 145 4.04 -0.50 0.75
CA MET A 145 5.42 -0.93 0.56
C MET A 145 5.59 -2.28 1.28
N PRO A 146 5.37 -3.42 0.59
CA PRO A 146 5.40 -4.75 1.22
C PRO A 146 6.67 -5.02 2.02
N PHE A 147 7.83 -4.61 1.49
CA PHE A 147 9.08 -4.55 2.24
C PHE A 147 9.42 -3.08 2.51
N LEU A 148 9.47 -2.69 3.78
CA LEU A 148 9.74 -1.30 4.14
C LEU A 148 11.17 -0.91 3.79
N TYR A 149 11.32 0.17 3.00
CA TYR A 149 12.62 0.71 2.61
C TYR A 149 13.45 1.07 3.85
N GLU A 150 14.71 0.64 3.87
CA GLU A 150 15.67 0.84 4.97
C GLU A 150 15.18 0.35 6.36
N SER A 151 14.27 -0.63 6.41
CA SER A 151 13.65 -1.09 7.67
C SER A 151 14.66 -1.63 8.68
N ARG A 152 15.81 -2.16 8.23
CA ARG A 152 16.89 -2.63 9.10
C ARG A 152 17.69 -1.49 9.74
N GLN A 153 17.64 -0.29 9.17
CA GLN A 153 18.24 0.91 9.73
C GLN A 153 17.23 1.69 10.59
N HIS A 154 16.65 0.99 11.57
CA HIS A 154 15.56 1.46 12.44
C HIS A 154 16.04 2.08 13.76
N LYS A 155 17.29 1.85 14.14
CA LYS A 155 17.90 2.39 15.38
C LYS A 155 19.35 2.84 15.12
N ARG A 156 19.82 3.74 15.96
CA ARG A 156 21.19 4.24 15.94
C ARG A 156 21.92 3.77 17.17
N THR A 157 23.08 3.15 17.00
CA THR A 157 23.95 2.68 18.08
C THR A 157 25.27 3.43 18.14
N SER A 158 25.64 4.10 17.07
CA SER A 158 26.88 4.87 16.96
C SER A 158 26.67 6.08 16.06
N ARG A 159 27.70 6.53 15.32
CA ARG A 159 27.63 7.59 14.31
C ARG A 159 27.12 7.03 12.99
N GLU A 160 25.87 6.67 12.97
CA GLU A 160 25.15 6.04 11.83
C GLU A 160 24.04 6.95 11.34
N SER A 161 23.67 6.80 10.08
CA SER A 161 22.43 7.35 9.58
C SER A 161 21.24 6.62 10.18
N LEU A 162 20.05 7.22 10.11
CA LEU A 162 18.79 6.63 10.55
C LEU A 162 17.81 6.63 9.38
N ASP A 163 18.20 5.88 8.35
CA ASP A 163 17.60 6.00 7.01
C ASP A 163 16.13 5.61 6.97
N CYS A 164 15.70 4.64 7.76
CA CYS A 164 14.28 4.30 7.87
C CYS A 164 13.44 5.50 8.36
N ALA A 165 13.90 6.19 9.41
CA ALA A 165 13.19 7.36 9.94
C ALA A 165 13.19 8.52 8.94
N TYR A 166 14.32 8.77 8.28
CA TYR A 166 14.40 9.80 7.24
C TYR A 166 13.48 9.51 6.06
N ALA A 167 13.43 8.27 5.58
CA ALA A 167 12.55 7.88 4.50
C ALA A 167 11.07 8.09 4.85
N LEU A 168 10.65 7.70 6.06
CA LEU A 168 9.29 7.92 6.56
C LEU A 168 8.97 9.42 6.63
N GLN A 169 9.87 10.23 7.20
CA GLN A 169 9.71 11.68 7.32
C GLN A 169 9.69 12.37 5.94
N GLU A 170 10.53 11.95 5.01
CA GLU A 170 10.56 12.47 3.65
C GLU A 170 9.23 12.21 2.93
N MET A 171 8.71 10.99 2.99
CA MET A 171 7.41 10.65 2.38
C MET A 171 6.28 11.49 2.97
N THR A 172 6.23 11.64 4.30
CA THR A 172 5.18 12.45 4.94
C THR A 172 5.32 13.95 4.63
N ALA A 173 6.54 14.47 4.57
CA ALA A 173 6.80 15.82 4.12
C ALA A 173 6.39 16.08 2.66
N MET A 174 6.42 15.04 1.82
CA MET A 174 5.92 15.08 0.44
C MET A 174 4.39 14.96 0.32
N GLY A 175 3.68 14.77 1.43
CA GLY A 175 2.22 14.71 1.47
C GLY A 175 1.64 13.29 1.47
N VAL A 176 2.41 12.28 1.89
CA VAL A 176 1.90 10.93 2.16
C VAL A 176 1.21 10.94 3.53
N ASP A 177 -0.05 10.53 3.55
CA ASP A 177 -0.87 10.49 4.76
C ASP A 177 -0.69 9.18 5.54
N ASN A 178 -0.58 8.06 4.80
CA ASN A 178 -0.48 6.73 5.40
C ASN A 178 0.59 5.88 4.70
N ILE A 179 1.24 5.03 5.47
CA ILE A 179 2.21 4.04 4.99
C ILE A 179 1.79 2.67 5.53
N ILE A 180 1.66 1.70 4.63
CA ILE A 180 1.32 0.31 4.95
C ILE A 180 2.49 -0.57 4.52
N THR A 181 2.96 -1.41 5.42
CA THR A 181 4.01 -2.40 5.15
C THR A 181 3.62 -3.76 5.72
N PHE A 182 4.33 -4.81 5.32
CA PHE A 182 4.18 -6.13 5.91
C PHE A 182 5.37 -6.43 6.81
N ASP A 183 5.08 -6.90 8.03
CA ASP A 183 6.06 -7.41 8.98
C ASP A 183 7.31 -6.50 9.09
N ALA A 184 7.10 -5.26 9.49
CA ALA A 184 8.20 -4.30 9.68
C ALA A 184 9.24 -4.89 10.64
N HIS A 185 10.52 -4.82 10.26
CA HIS A 185 11.65 -5.34 11.06
C HIS A 185 11.61 -4.85 12.53
N ASP A 186 11.22 -3.61 12.74
CA ASP A 186 10.88 -3.07 14.06
C ASP A 186 9.67 -2.12 13.91
N PRO A 187 8.48 -2.48 14.44
CA PRO A 187 7.29 -1.65 14.30
C PRO A 187 7.39 -0.29 15.01
N ARG A 188 8.39 -0.07 15.89
CA ARG A 188 8.62 1.21 16.56
C ARG A 188 9.11 2.31 15.61
N VAL A 189 9.45 1.99 14.36
CA VAL A 189 9.77 2.99 13.32
C VAL A 189 8.63 3.99 13.11
N GLN A 190 7.38 3.61 13.40
CA GLN A 190 6.23 4.51 13.39
C GLN A 190 6.41 5.76 14.27
N ASN A 191 7.25 5.69 15.31
CA ASN A 191 7.54 6.84 16.18
C ASN A 191 8.26 7.99 15.45
N ALA A 192 8.81 7.75 14.25
CA ALA A 192 9.40 8.79 13.42
C ALA A 192 8.36 9.72 12.80
N ILE A 193 7.10 9.27 12.69
CA ILE A 193 5.99 9.98 12.03
C ILE A 193 4.71 9.93 12.88
N PRO A 194 4.73 10.45 14.12
CA PRO A 194 3.66 10.24 15.10
C PRO A 194 2.29 10.85 14.73
N LEU A 195 2.24 11.72 13.72
CA LEU A 195 1.01 12.38 13.25
C LEU A 195 0.46 11.77 11.97
N ASN A 196 1.13 10.77 11.38
CA ASN A 196 0.73 10.11 10.14
C ASN A 196 0.38 8.64 10.39
N GLY A 197 -0.47 8.08 9.54
CA GLY A 197 -0.82 6.67 9.63
C GLY A 197 0.37 5.77 9.26
N PHE A 198 0.64 4.78 10.11
CA PHE A 198 1.59 3.71 9.82
C PHE A 198 0.99 2.38 10.26
N GLU A 199 0.91 1.45 9.33
CA GLU A 199 0.38 0.12 9.59
C GLU A 199 1.39 -0.95 9.17
N THR A 200 1.65 -1.90 10.07
CA THR A 200 2.41 -3.11 9.76
C THR A 200 1.48 -4.33 9.83
N VAL A 201 1.24 -4.94 8.68
CA VAL A 201 0.37 -6.11 8.55
C VAL A 201 1.18 -7.36 8.87
N GLN A 202 0.69 -8.16 9.82
CA GLN A 202 1.32 -9.43 10.17
C GLN A 202 0.84 -10.53 9.23
N PRO A 203 1.72 -11.14 8.41
CA PRO A 203 1.31 -12.12 7.41
C PRO A 203 1.16 -13.55 7.95
N ALA A 204 1.51 -13.81 9.21
CA ALA A 204 1.55 -15.14 9.82
C ALA A 204 0.26 -15.94 9.60
N TYR A 205 -0.89 -15.33 9.85
CA TYR A 205 -2.19 -15.99 9.63
C TYR A 205 -2.38 -16.42 8.18
N GLN A 206 -2.00 -15.58 7.21
CA GLN A 206 -2.17 -15.89 5.79
C GLN A 206 -1.23 -17.03 5.34
N PHE A 207 0.00 -17.07 5.87
CA PHE A 207 0.92 -18.17 5.63
C PHE A 207 0.38 -19.49 6.19
N ILE A 208 -0.07 -19.48 7.45
CA ILE A 208 -0.65 -20.69 8.09
C ILE A 208 -1.87 -21.15 7.29
N LYS A 209 -2.79 -20.25 6.95
CA LYS A 209 -3.98 -20.56 6.16
C LYS A 209 -3.63 -21.16 4.80
N ALA A 210 -2.68 -20.59 4.09
CA ALA A 210 -2.22 -21.08 2.79
C ALA A 210 -1.56 -22.48 2.93
N MET A 211 -0.75 -22.66 3.96
CA MET A 211 -0.10 -23.93 4.26
C MET A 211 -1.12 -25.03 4.56
N CYS A 212 -2.10 -24.77 5.42
CA CYS A 212 -3.18 -25.71 5.72
C CYS A 212 -4.04 -26.04 4.49
N GLY A 213 -4.27 -25.04 3.63
CA GLY A 213 -5.00 -25.25 2.38
C GLY A 213 -4.26 -26.11 1.36
N LYS A 214 -2.93 -25.99 1.33
CA LYS A 214 -2.08 -26.72 0.38
C LYS A 214 -1.70 -28.12 0.85
N PHE A 215 -1.47 -28.31 2.15
CA PHE A 215 -1.03 -29.55 2.76
C PHE A 215 -2.11 -30.05 3.72
N LYS A 216 -3.06 -30.83 3.19
CA LYS A 216 -4.24 -31.30 3.95
C LYS A 216 -3.89 -32.29 5.07
N ASP A 217 -2.76 -33.00 4.94
CA ASP A 217 -2.30 -34.01 5.90
C ASP A 217 -1.33 -33.43 6.94
N LEU A 218 -1.16 -32.09 6.97
CA LEU A 218 -0.28 -31.44 7.91
C LEU A 218 -0.81 -31.57 9.35
N LYS A 219 -0.01 -32.12 10.23
CA LYS A 219 -0.32 -32.25 11.65
C LYS A 219 0.40 -31.16 12.42
N PHE A 220 -0.36 -30.47 13.28
CA PHE A 220 0.14 -29.38 14.15
C PHE A 220 0.31 -29.92 15.58
N ASP A 221 1.23 -30.85 15.74
CA ASP A 221 1.61 -31.41 17.03
C ASP A 221 3.13 -31.44 17.18
N ASP A 222 3.61 -31.59 18.40
CA ASP A 222 5.02 -31.48 18.75
C ASP A 222 5.90 -32.57 18.07
N ASP A 223 5.29 -33.69 17.66
CA ASP A 223 6.00 -34.80 17.02
C ASP A 223 6.18 -34.59 15.50
N HIS A 224 5.33 -33.76 14.88
CA HIS A 224 5.27 -33.62 13.42
C HIS A 224 5.62 -32.22 12.90
N MET A 225 5.69 -31.21 13.76
CA MET A 225 5.93 -29.84 13.32
C MET A 225 6.87 -29.08 14.24
N MET A 226 7.86 -28.44 13.66
CA MET A 226 8.75 -27.50 14.34
C MET A 226 8.74 -26.17 13.61
N VAL A 227 8.59 -25.08 14.34
CA VAL A 227 8.76 -23.72 13.83
C VAL A 227 10.13 -23.21 14.27
N ILE A 228 10.96 -22.80 13.31
CA ILE A 228 12.30 -22.29 13.57
C ILE A 228 12.31 -20.80 13.22
N SER A 229 12.71 -19.96 14.18
CA SER A 229 13.04 -18.56 13.92
C SER A 229 14.52 -18.46 13.54
N PRO A 230 14.88 -17.71 12.49
CA PRO A 230 16.28 -17.47 12.14
C PRO A 230 17.01 -16.53 13.09
N ASP A 231 16.27 -15.76 13.90
CA ASP A 231 16.78 -14.74 14.84
C ASP A 231 16.43 -15.08 16.30
#